data_0c570f58f09390c210da5aa64affb14d
#
_entry.id   0c570f58f09390c210da5aa64affb14d
#
_cell.length_a   1.000
_cell.length_b   1.000
_cell.length_c   1.000
_cell.angle_alpha   90.00
_cell.angle_beta   90.00
_cell.angle_gamma   90.00
#
_symmetry.space_group_name_H-M   'P 1'
#
loop_
_entity.id
_entity.type
_entity.pdbx_description
1 polymer ?
#
loop_
_entity_poly.entity_id
_entity_poly.type
_entity_poly.pdbx_seq_one_letter_code
_entity_poly.pdbx_strand_id
1 'polypeptide(L)'
;MKLDLSARSGVNPLIRQSTHFVDVLMKQIDEKALNHAELRKALPTAIFSFSAGQENPLAYFLATKKIAYHDASVKFGTAPNWGINGKAAIHALKVDTLQLDTIFFTVKQDTTLMKLRAGVINGPKNPQFSFSTTLTGEIRDRDAELLVDLRMEKEKQEYYSVSMHVPCSRAKEKAMDWLSP
;
A
#
# COMPACT_ATOMS: atom_id res chain seq x y z
N MET A 1 -10.56 7.49 -19.55
CA MET A 1 -10.68 7.26 -18.09
C MET A 1 -11.86 6.35 -17.85
N LYS A 2 -11.65 5.32 -17.03
CA LYS A 2 -12.69 4.37 -16.63
C LYS A 2 -12.64 4.20 -15.12
N LEU A 3 -13.81 4.26 -14.47
CA LEU A 3 -13.97 4.06 -13.03
C LEU A 3 -15.12 3.07 -12.83
N ASP A 4 -14.84 1.96 -12.18
CA ASP A 4 -15.83 0.94 -11.84
C ASP A 4 -15.78 0.69 -10.32
N LEU A 5 -16.93 0.72 -9.68
CA LEU A 5 -17.11 0.31 -8.29
C LEU A 5 -18.26 -0.71 -8.24
N SER A 6 -17.95 -1.90 -7.81
CA SER A 6 -18.92 -2.97 -7.61
C SER A 6 -18.93 -3.39 -6.13
N ALA A 7 -20.08 -3.30 -5.50
CA ALA A 7 -20.30 -3.77 -4.13
C ALA A 7 -21.46 -4.75 -4.09
N ARG A 8 -21.25 -5.90 -3.45
CA ARG A 8 -22.26 -6.97 -3.42
C ARG A 8 -23.57 -6.59 -2.74
N SER A 9 -23.52 -5.66 -1.80
CA SER A 9 -24.64 -5.28 -0.94
C SER A 9 -25.23 -3.89 -1.23
N GLY A 10 -24.74 -3.19 -2.27
CA GLY A 10 -25.14 -1.81 -2.56
C GLY A 10 -24.34 -0.76 -1.76
N VAL A 11 -24.59 0.53 -2.03
CA VAL A 11 -23.77 1.66 -1.53
C VAL A 11 -23.91 1.85 -0.01
N ASN A 12 -25.14 1.91 0.52
CA ASN A 12 -25.35 2.17 1.95
C ASN A 12 -24.76 1.09 2.87
N PRO A 13 -24.97 -0.22 2.62
CA PRO A 13 -24.27 -1.27 3.35
C PRO A 13 -22.75 -1.22 3.18
N LEU A 14 -22.24 -0.87 1.99
CA LEU A 14 -20.81 -0.69 1.76
C LEU A 14 -20.22 0.37 2.68
N ILE A 15 -20.83 1.56 2.75
CA ILE A 15 -20.39 2.65 3.63
C ILE A 15 -20.37 2.16 5.08
N ARG A 16 -21.46 1.56 5.56
CA ARG A 16 -21.55 1.09 6.95
C ARG A 16 -20.50 0.01 7.28
N GLN A 17 -20.28 -0.95 6.38
CA GLN A 17 -19.25 -1.97 6.55
C GLN A 17 -17.85 -1.38 6.52
N SER A 18 -17.60 -0.38 5.66
CA SER A 18 -16.32 0.31 5.62
C SER A 18 -16.05 1.08 6.91
N THR A 19 -17.04 1.78 7.47
CA THR A 19 -16.93 2.44 8.77
C THR A 19 -16.61 1.42 9.87
N HIS A 20 -17.36 0.32 9.93
CA HIS A 20 -17.10 -0.75 10.90
C HIS A 20 -15.68 -1.33 10.77
N PHE A 21 -15.19 -1.54 9.55
CA PHE A 21 -13.81 -1.99 9.32
C PHE A 21 -12.79 -1.00 9.85
N VAL A 22 -13.00 0.30 9.61
CA VAL A 22 -12.12 1.36 10.13
C VAL A 22 -12.12 1.36 11.65
N ASP A 23 -13.28 1.22 12.30
CA ASP A 23 -13.39 1.17 13.77
C ASP A 23 -12.61 -0.02 14.35
N VAL A 24 -12.75 -1.22 13.74
CA VAL A 24 -12.01 -2.42 14.15
C VAL A 24 -10.50 -2.21 13.96
N LEU A 25 -10.09 -1.63 12.83
CA LEU A 25 -8.68 -1.36 12.54
C LEU A 25 -8.08 -0.36 13.54
N MET A 26 -8.77 0.76 13.79
CA MET A 26 -8.30 1.78 14.73
C MET A 26 -8.17 1.23 16.14
N LYS A 27 -9.15 0.44 16.59
CA LYS A 27 -9.06 -0.25 17.89
C LYS A 27 -7.82 -1.14 17.98
N GLN A 28 -7.52 -1.92 16.96
CA GLN A 28 -6.35 -2.81 16.95
C GLN A 28 -5.03 -2.02 16.90
N ILE A 29 -4.99 -0.88 16.22
CA ILE A 29 -3.84 0.03 16.22
C ILE A 29 -3.61 0.60 17.62
N ASP A 30 -4.65 1.06 18.29
CA ASP A 30 -4.58 1.60 19.66
C ASP A 30 -4.13 0.54 20.66
N GLU A 31 -4.58 -0.70 20.48
CA GLU A 31 -4.18 -1.85 21.29
C GLU A 31 -2.77 -2.36 20.94
N LYS A 32 -2.13 -1.84 19.87
CA LYS A 32 -0.84 -2.30 19.33
C LYS A 32 -0.81 -3.82 19.07
N ALA A 33 -1.94 -4.37 18.66
CA ALA A 33 -2.11 -5.78 18.38
C ALA A 33 -2.99 -5.94 17.14
N LEU A 34 -2.49 -6.66 16.13
CA LEU A 34 -3.24 -6.96 14.93
C LEU A 34 -3.85 -8.36 15.03
N ASN A 35 -5.06 -8.50 14.55
CA ASN A 35 -5.77 -9.76 14.37
C ASN A 35 -6.33 -9.82 12.94
N HIS A 36 -5.59 -10.42 12.03
CA HIS A 36 -5.97 -10.49 10.63
C HIS A 36 -7.30 -11.21 10.40
N ALA A 37 -7.63 -12.21 11.21
CA ALA A 37 -8.89 -12.93 11.10
C ALA A 37 -10.11 -12.05 11.45
N GLU A 38 -9.98 -11.20 12.47
CA GLU A 38 -11.02 -10.25 12.86
C GLU A 38 -11.12 -9.11 11.84
N LEU A 39 -10.01 -8.53 11.40
CA LEU A 39 -9.98 -7.52 10.35
C LEU A 39 -10.66 -8.03 9.07
N ARG A 40 -10.38 -9.25 8.66
CA ARG A 40 -11.01 -9.84 7.46
C ARG A 40 -12.52 -10.00 7.61
N LYS A 41 -13.02 -10.42 8.78
CA LYS A 41 -14.47 -10.52 9.02
C LYS A 41 -15.19 -9.19 8.89
N ALA A 42 -14.51 -8.09 9.24
CA ALA A 42 -15.04 -6.73 9.14
C ALA A 42 -14.98 -6.15 7.72
N LEU A 43 -14.26 -6.77 6.77
CA LEU A 43 -14.11 -6.25 5.41
C LEU A 43 -15.43 -6.20 4.65
N PRO A 44 -15.72 -5.12 3.95
CA PRO A 44 -16.80 -5.08 2.97
C PRO A 44 -16.46 -5.97 1.77
N THR A 45 -17.48 -6.48 1.07
CA THR A 45 -17.28 -7.16 -0.22
C THR A 45 -17.43 -6.13 -1.33
N ALA A 46 -16.30 -5.68 -1.89
CA ALA A 46 -16.27 -4.67 -2.93
C ALA A 46 -15.08 -4.87 -3.87
N ILE A 47 -15.25 -4.43 -5.11
CA ILE A 47 -14.18 -4.32 -6.10
C ILE A 47 -14.20 -2.90 -6.64
N PHE A 48 -13.04 -2.26 -6.61
CA PHE A 48 -12.80 -0.95 -7.18
C PHE A 48 -11.76 -1.07 -8.30
N SER A 49 -12.03 -0.50 -9.44
CA SER A 49 -11.05 -0.35 -10.50
C SER A 49 -11.09 1.04 -11.11
N PHE A 50 -9.92 1.58 -11.35
CA PHE A 50 -9.70 2.86 -12.01
C PHE A 50 -8.61 2.68 -13.07
N SER A 51 -8.81 3.27 -14.23
CA SER A 51 -7.78 3.40 -15.26
C SER A 51 -7.91 4.72 -16.00
N ALA A 52 -6.78 5.36 -16.26
CA ALA A 52 -6.71 6.61 -16.98
C ALA A 52 -5.47 6.64 -17.86
N GLY A 53 -5.61 7.00 -19.12
CA GLY A 53 -4.52 7.34 -20.04
C GLY A 53 -4.31 8.85 -20.08
N GLN A 54 -3.67 9.35 -21.14
CA GLN A 54 -3.31 10.77 -21.29
C GLN A 54 -4.50 11.66 -21.69
N GLU A 55 -5.46 11.12 -22.43
CA GLU A 55 -6.57 11.89 -22.99
C GLU A 55 -7.83 11.77 -22.14
N ASN A 56 -7.89 12.53 -21.05
CA ASN A 56 -9.07 12.56 -20.18
C ASN A 56 -9.08 13.84 -19.30
N PRO A 57 -10.23 14.21 -18.71
CA PRO A 57 -10.35 15.43 -17.91
C PRO A 57 -9.37 15.50 -16.71
N LEU A 58 -9.05 14.38 -16.08
CA LEU A 58 -8.09 14.34 -14.98
C LEU A 58 -6.68 14.69 -15.48
N ALA A 59 -6.25 14.12 -16.62
CA ALA A 59 -4.95 14.42 -17.20
C ALA A 59 -4.84 15.91 -17.58
N TYR A 60 -5.89 16.50 -18.17
CA TYR A 60 -5.90 17.93 -18.47
C TYR A 60 -5.84 18.80 -17.22
N PHE A 61 -6.58 18.45 -16.17
CA PHE A 61 -6.48 19.15 -14.89
C PHE A 61 -5.09 19.06 -14.28
N LEU A 62 -4.48 17.87 -14.27
CA LEU A 62 -3.13 17.66 -13.73
C LEU A 62 -2.07 18.41 -14.55
N ALA A 63 -2.25 18.52 -15.86
CA ALA A 63 -1.35 19.28 -16.72
C ALA A 63 -1.28 20.77 -16.31
N THR A 64 -2.38 21.37 -15.81
CA THR A 64 -2.37 22.74 -15.25
C THR A 64 -1.47 22.88 -14.02
N LYS A 65 -1.18 21.76 -13.34
CA LYS A 65 -0.26 21.66 -12.19
C LYS A 65 1.13 21.14 -12.56
N LYS A 66 1.44 21.10 -13.86
CA LYS A 66 2.69 20.55 -14.40
C LYS A 66 2.90 19.07 -14.04
N ILE A 67 1.81 18.33 -13.92
CA ILE A 67 1.81 16.89 -13.68
C ILE A 67 1.28 16.21 -14.95
N ALA A 68 2.06 15.26 -15.48
CA ALA A 68 1.65 14.45 -16.61
C ALA A 68 1.99 12.97 -16.33
N TYR A 69 1.27 12.05 -16.93
CA TYR A 69 1.52 10.61 -16.86
C TYR A 69 1.11 9.95 -18.18
N HIS A 70 1.67 8.80 -18.47
CA HIS A 70 1.27 8.01 -19.65
C HIS A 70 -0.02 7.26 -19.35
N ASP A 71 -0.03 6.47 -18.31
CA ASP A 71 -1.20 5.76 -17.80
C ASP A 71 -1.14 5.59 -16.28
N ALA A 72 -2.33 5.49 -15.69
CA ALA A 72 -2.52 5.19 -14.28
C ALA A 72 -3.59 4.12 -14.14
N SER A 73 -3.34 3.15 -13.28
CA SER A 73 -4.27 2.08 -13.00
C SER A 73 -4.31 1.74 -11.52
N VAL A 74 -5.51 1.45 -11.01
CA VAL A 74 -5.75 0.98 -9.66
C VAL A 74 -6.77 -0.12 -9.72
N LYS A 75 -6.51 -1.24 -9.08
CA LYS A 75 -7.48 -2.32 -8.91
C LYS A 75 -7.37 -2.84 -7.49
N PHE A 76 -8.44 -2.66 -6.72
CA PHE A 76 -8.57 -3.14 -5.36
C PHE A 76 -9.80 -3.99 -5.21
N GLY A 77 -9.68 -5.03 -4.42
CA GLY A 77 -10.80 -5.83 -4.02
C GLY A 77 -10.68 -6.21 -2.55
N THR A 78 -11.82 -6.31 -1.88
CA THR A 78 -11.94 -6.71 -0.48
C THR A 78 -13.09 -7.68 -0.29
N ALA A 79 -12.89 -8.69 0.54
CA ALA A 79 -13.96 -9.56 1.02
C ALA A 79 -13.52 -10.36 2.25
N PRO A 80 -14.43 -10.75 3.15
CA PRO A 80 -14.10 -11.55 4.34
C PRO A 80 -13.41 -12.89 4.03
N ASN A 81 -13.75 -13.52 2.90
CA ASN A 81 -13.24 -14.84 2.54
C ASN A 81 -11.83 -14.83 1.91
N TRP A 82 -11.40 -13.72 1.30
CA TRP A 82 -10.08 -13.63 0.65
C TRP A 82 -9.25 -12.41 1.05
N GLY A 83 -9.76 -11.56 1.96
CA GLY A 83 -9.02 -10.41 2.51
C GLY A 83 -8.95 -9.22 1.57
N ILE A 84 -7.87 -8.46 1.68
CA ILE A 84 -7.56 -7.30 0.84
C ILE A 84 -6.59 -7.75 -0.25
N ASN A 85 -6.93 -7.47 -1.52
CA ASN A 85 -6.03 -7.64 -2.65
C ASN A 85 -6.07 -6.40 -3.51
N GLY A 86 -4.91 -5.87 -3.85
CA GLY A 86 -4.86 -4.65 -4.63
C GLY A 86 -3.55 -4.45 -5.35
N LYS A 87 -3.65 -3.71 -6.45
CA LYS A 87 -2.50 -3.21 -7.19
C LYS A 87 -2.81 -1.82 -7.73
N ALA A 88 -1.79 -0.98 -7.76
CA ALA A 88 -1.82 0.31 -8.40
C ALA A 88 -0.50 0.52 -9.17
N ALA A 89 -0.55 1.21 -10.27
CA ALA A 89 0.62 1.61 -11.03
C ALA A 89 0.38 2.94 -11.74
N ILE A 90 1.45 3.71 -11.87
CA ILE A 90 1.51 4.93 -12.68
C ILE A 90 2.77 4.80 -13.53
N HIS A 91 2.63 4.99 -14.84
CA HIS A 91 3.73 4.93 -15.78
C HIS A 91 4.04 6.31 -16.37
N ALA A 92 5.35 6.56 -16.55
CA ALA A 92 5.91 7.79 -17.11
C ALA A 92 5.35 9.06 -16.43
N LEU A 93 5.37 9.08 -15.09
CA LEU A 93 4.97 10.25 -14.32
C LEU A 93 5.99 11.37 -14.48
N LYS A 94 5.52 12.56 -14.85
CA LYS A 94 6.28 13.81 -14.85
C LYS A 94 5.65 14.76 -13.85
N VAL A 95 6.48 15.32 -12.97
CA VAL A 95 6.08 16.37 -12.02
C VAL A 95 7.08 17.50 -12.17
N ASP A 96 6.67 18.56 -12.82
CA ASP A 96 7.54 19.66 -13.26
C ASP A 96 8.72 19.14 -14.09
N THR A 97 9.93 19.15 -13.55
CA THR A 97 11.15 18.64 -14.19
C THR A 97 11.45 17.19 -13.84
N LEU A 98 10.88 16.63 -12.76
CA LEU A 98 11.13 15.26 -12.35
C LEU A 98 10.38 14.27 -13.24
N GLN A 99 11.08 13.24 -13.72
CA GLN A 99 10.50 12.15 -14.48
C GLN A 99 10.74 10.80 -13.78
N LEU A 100 9.65 10.05 -13.56
CA LEU A 100 9.65 8.71 -12.99
C LEU A 100 8.99 7.74 -13.98
N ASP A 101 9.68 6.63 -14.28
CA ASP A 101 9.18 5.70 -15.31
C ASP A 101 8.02 4.85 -14.80
N THR A 102 8.13 4.32 -13.59
CA THR A 102 7.08 3.48 -13.00
C THR A 102 7.02 3.67 -11.49
N ILE A 103 5.84 3.94 -10.99
CA ILE A 103 5.50 3.85 -9.56
C ILE A 103 4.49 2.72 -9.41
N PHE A 104 4.69 1.84 -8.46
CA PHE A 104 3.77 0.74 -8.23
C PHE A 104 3.50 0.48 -6.76
N PHE A 105 2.33 -0.10 -6.50
CA PHE A 105 1.92 -0.60 -5.19
C PHE A 105 1.15 -1.91 -5.36
N THR A 106 1.41 -2.87 -4.49
CA THR A 106 0.63 -4.10 -4.38
C THR A 106 0.37 -4.44 -2.92
N VAL A 107 -0.80 -4.97 -2.64
CA VAL A 107 -1.15 -5.51 -1.33
C VAL A 107 -1.89 -6.82 -1.50
N LYS A 108 -1.57 -7.80 -0.65
CA LYS A 108 -2.26 -9.08 -0.59
C LYS A 108 -2.36 -9.53 0.86
N GLN A 109 -3.59 -9.73 1.31
CA GLN A 109 -3.87 -10.26 2.66
C GLN A 109 -4.27 -11.72 2.57
N ASP A 110 -3.68 -12.53 3.41
CA ASP A 110 -4.07 -13.91 3.71
C ASP A 110 -4.72 -13.98 5.10
N THR A 111 -4.92 -15.16 5.66
CA THR A 111 -5.56 -15.37 6.98
C THR A 111 -4.77 -14.79 8.14
N THR A 112 -3.46 -14.83 8.07
CA THR A 112 -2.55 -14.46 9.17
C THR A 112 -1.46 -13.46 8.76
N LEU A 113 -1.47 -13.06 7.48
CA LEU A 113 -0.38 -12.30 6.89
C LEU A 113 -0.92 -11.30 5.87
N MET A 114 -0.43 -10.08 5.92
CA MET A 114 -0.58 -9.10 4.86
C MET A 114 0.79 -8.78 4.26
N LYS A 115 0.91 -9.00 2.94
CA LYS A 115 2.10 -8.63 2.16
C LYS A 115 1.82 -7.34 1.42
N LEU A 116 2.77 -6.42 1.49
CA LEU A 116 2.73 -5.19 0.70
C LEU A 116 4.06 -5.03 -0.05
N ARG A 117 3.96 -4.43 -1.22
CA ARG A 117 5.13 -4.05 -1.99
C ARG A 117 4.84 -2.75 -2.72
N ALA A 118 5.71 -1.77 -2.55
CA ALA A 118 5.65 -0.49 -3.23
C ALA A 118 7.03 -0.15 -3.81
N GLY A 119 7.07 0.66 -4.84
CA GLY A 119 8.37 1.06 -5.36
C GLY A 119 8.28 2.06 -6.50
N VAL A 120 9.47 2.56 -6.82
CA VAL A 120 9.74 3.43 -7.96
C VAL A 120 10.84 2.78 -8.78
N ILE A 121 10.66 2.70 -10.07
CA ILE A 121 11.64 2.16 -11.01
C ILE A 121 11.88 3.21 -12.09
N ASN A 122 13.12 3.64 -12.23
CA ASN A 122 13.61 4.40 -13.36
C ASN A 122 14.62 3.54 -14.11
N GLY A 123 14.29 3.18 -15.33
CA GLY A 123 15.13 2.33 -16.17
C GLY A 123 16.35 3.07 -16.74
N PRO A 124 17.25 2.34 -17.41
CA PRO A 124 18.48 2.91 -18.01
C PRO A 124 18.24 4.00 -19.06
N LYS A 125 17.02 4.03 -19.64
CA LYS A 125 16.61 5.04 -20.62
C LYS A 125 16.02 6.31 -20.01
N ASN A 126 15.85 6.34 -18.68
CA ASN A 126 15.38 7.56 -18.01
C ASN A 126 16.42 8.68 -18.16
N PRO A 127 16.02 9.87 -18.63
CA PRO A 127 16.98 10.93 -18.94
C PRO A 127 17.67 11.54 -17.71
N GLN A 128 17.13 11.31 -16.51
CA GLN A 128 17.64 11.93 -15.28
C GLN A 128 18.42 10.93 -14.43
N PHE A 129 17.79 9.83 -14.04
CA PHE A 129 18.36 8.88 -13.09
C PHE A 129 17.94 7.45 -13.44
N SER A 130 18.87 6.53 -13.41
CA SER A 130 18.58 5.09 -13.42
C SER A 130 18.67 4.56 -11.99
N PHE A 131 17.55 4.21 -11.41
CA PHE A 131 17.48 3.62 -10.08
C PHE A 131 16.20 2.79 -9.91
N SER A 132 16.23 1.88 -8.97
CA SER A 132 15.02 1.25 -8.45
C SER A 132 15.02 1.26 -6.93
N THR A 133 13.89 1.66 -6.34
CA THR A 133 13.66 1.48 -4.92
C THR A 133 12.42 0.64 -4.71
N THR A 134 12.49 -0.30 -3.80
CA THR A 134 11.37 -1.20 -3.45
C THR A 134 11.25 -1.28 -1.95
N LEU A 135 10.06 -1.02 -1.43
CA LEU A 135 9.64 -1.33 -0.08
C LEU A 135 8.84 -2.64 -0.14
N THR A 136 9.27 -3.65 0.58
CA THR A 136 8.53 -4.89 0.81
C THR A 136 8.15 -4.97 2.28
N GLY A 137 6.90 -5.30 2.58
CA GLY A 137 6.41 -5.44 3.95
C GLY A 137 5.65 -6.74 4.14
N GLU A 138 5.90 -7.40 5.25
CA GLU A 138 5.10 -8.51 5.76
C GLU A 138 4.56 -8.13 7.14
N ILE A 139 3.25 -8.06 7.27
CA ILE A 139 2.56 -7.71 8.52
C ILE A 139 1.81 -8.94 9.00
N ARG A 140 2.19 -9.45 10.17
CA ARG A 140 1.58 -10.59 10.86
C ARG A 140 0.84 -10.09 12.11
N ASP A 141 0.15 -10.97 12.81
CA ASP A 141 -0.61 -10.58 14.00
C ASP A 141 0.28 -10.01 15.13
N ARG A 142 1.54 -10.37 15.18
CA ARG A 142 2.46 -10.01 16.29
C ARG A 142 3.70 -9.24 15.87
N ASP A 143 3.97 -9.15 14.60
CA ASP A 143 5.16 -8.50 14.07
C ASP A 143 4.94 -7.90 12.68
N ALA A 144 5.75 -6.92 12.34
CA ALA A 144 5.86 -6.40 10.99
C ALA A 144 7.33 -6.36 10.59
N GLU A 145 7.62 -6.89 9.42
CA GLU A 145 8.92 -6.82 8.78
C GLU A 145 8.84 -5.89 7.57
N LEU A 146 9.72 -4.92 7.51
CA LEU A 146 9.85 -3.99 6.41
C LEU A 146 11.26 -4.09 5.84
N LEU A 147 11.35 -4.22 4.53
CA LEU A 147 12.61 -4.25 3.79
C LEU A 147 12.57 -3.16 2.71
N VAL A 148 13.55 -2.29 2.73
CA VAL A 148 13.77 -1.26 1.71
C VAL A 148 15.02 -1.60 0.94
N ASP A 149 14.88 -1.80 -0.35
CA ASP A 149 15.97 -2.02 -1.29
C ASP A 149 16.12 -0.80 -2.19
N LEU A 150 17.32 -0.32 -2.34
CA LEU A 150 17.72 0.73 -3.30
C LEU A 150 18.82 0.19 -4.20
N ARG A 151 18.63 0.26 -5.51
CA ARG A 151 19.62 -0.05 -6.54
C ARG A 151 19.85 1.17 -7.39
N MET A 152 21.09 1.54 -7.57
CA MET A 152 21.52 2.59 -8.48
C MET A 152 22.34 1.98 -9.61
N GLU A 153 21.97 2.28 -10.85
CA GLU A 153 22.70 1.86 -12.06
C GLU A 153 23.45 3.05 -12.65
N LYS A 154 24.50 3.52 -11.97
CA LYS A 154 25.50 4.43 -12.55
C LYS A 154 26.86 3.77 -12.44
N GLU A 155 27.59 3.58 -13.54
CA GLU A 155 28.98 3.10 -13.70
C GLU A 155 29.47 1.99 -12.75
N LYS A 156 28.97 1.92 -11.52
CA LYS A 156 29.03 0.82 -10.57
C LYS A 156 27.64 0.54 -10.04
N GLN A 157 27.21 -0.71 -10.11
CA GLN A 157 25.96 -1.15 -9.48
C GLN A 157 26.09 -1.00 -7.97
N GLU A 158 25.47 0.03 -7.40
CA GLU A 158 25.39 0.20 -5.96
C GLU A 158 24.06 -0.35 -5.47
N TYR A 159 24.11 -1.17 -4.46
CA TYR A 159 22.97 -1.81 -3.83
C TYR A 159 22.95 -1.51 -2.34
N TYR A 160 21.86 -0.96 -1.86
CA TYR A 160 21.63 -0.70 -0.45
C TYR A 160 20.34 -1.40 -0.02
N SER A 161 20.40 -2.09 1.11
CA SER A 161 19.24 -2.75 1.71
C SER A 161 19.17 -2.42 3.18
N VAL A 162 17.97 -2.03 3.63
CA VAL A 162 17.68 -1.74 5.04
C VAL A 162 16.47 -2.55 5.45
N SER A 163 16.62 -3.38 6.47
CA SER A 163 15.52 -4.12 7.07
C SER A 163 15.15 -3.55 8.43
N MET A 164 13.88 -3.55 8.73
CA MET A 164 13.32 -3.14 10.02
C MET A 164 12.32 -4.19 10.49
N HIS A 165 12.48 -4.62 11.73
CA HIS A 165 11.50 -5.47 12.41
C HIS A 165 10.79 -4.66 13.49
N VAL A 166 9.46 -4.64 13.44
CA VAL A 166 8.62 -3.91 14.40
C VAL A 166 7.74 -4.91 15.13
N PRO A 167 7.95 -5.15 16.43
CA PRO A 167 7.06 -6.01 17.20
C PRO A 167 5.69 -5.34 17.38
N CYS A 168 4.63 -6.01 16.97
CA CYS A 168 3.23 -5.56 17.11
C CYS A 168 2.57 -6.27 18.31
N SER A 169 3.27 -6.47 19.42
CA SER A 169 2.71 -7.03 20.64
C SER A 169 2.76 -5.99 21.74
N ARG A 170 1.68 -5.89 22.50
CA ARG A 170 1.69 -5.20 23.80
C ARG A 170 2.71 -5.93 24.66
N ALA A 171 3.89 -5.38 24.86
CA ALA A 171 4.73 -5.81 25.97
C ALA A 171 3.84 -5.68 27.20
N LYS A 172 3.45 -6.78 27.84
CA LYS A 172 3.00 -6.72 29.22
C LYS A 172 4.16 -6.08 29.94
N GLU A 173 4.03 -4.81 30.31
CA GLU A 173 4.86 -4.21 31.33
C GLU A 173 4.78 -5.18 32.49
N LYS A 174 5.80 -5.99 32.70
CA LYS A 174 6.05 -6.61 33.98
C LYS A 174 6.20 -5.43 34.93
N ALA A 175 5.14 -5.15 35.68
CA ALA A 175 5.28 -4.38 36.88
C ALA A 175 6.45 -5.02 37.66
N MET A 176 7.57 -4.33 37.65
CA MET A 176 8.73 -4.71 38.42
C MET A 176 8.35 -4.39 39.86
N ASP A 177 7.84 -5.38 40.56
CA ASP A 177 7.71 -5.35 42.03
C ASP A 177 9.09 -5.17 42.64
N TRP A 178 9.52 -3.92 42.72
CA TRP A 178 10.66 -3.49 43.54
C TRP A 178 10.14 -2.97 44.88
N LEU A 179 9.39 -3.78 45.61
CA LEU A 179 9.07 -3.49 47.03
C LEU A 179 8.90 -4.80 47.75
N SER A 180 9.97 -5.29 48.29
CA SER A 180 9.93 -6.07 49.53
C SER A 180 11.14 -5.72 50.38
N PRO A 181 10.92 -5.43 51.67
CA PRO A 181 11.88 -4.88 52.60
C PRO A 181 12.96 -5.86 52.97
#